data_96ee6396be96edadc11f547a9eaf9a06
#
_entry.id   96ee6396be96edadc11f547a9eaf9a06
#
_cell.length_a   1.000
_cell.length_b   1.000
_cell.length_c   1.000
_cell.angle_alpha   90.00
_cell.angle_beta   90.00
_cell.angle_gamma   90.00
#
_symmetry.space_group_name_H-M   'P 1'
#
loop_
_entity.id
_entity.type
_entity.pdbx_description
1 polymer ?
#
loop_
_entity_poly.entity_id
_entity_poly.type
_entity_poly.pdbx_seq_one_letter_code
_entity_poly.pdbx_strand_id
1 'polypeptide(L)'
;LLLITSIKKQRWIFPKGYIEFNLTAFESAKKEAYEEAGVIGENETVELGSFELKKKTRQSYVRIFSMEVTKELKEYPEKNLRKRKWFSVKEALDHIQNNDIKNFVHKLENKLKPSTQNPV
;
A
#
# COMPACT_ATOMS: atom_id res chain seq x y z
N LEU A 1 7.85 -2.60 4.53
CA LEU A 1 6.53 -2.13 4.10
C LEU A 1 5.71 -1.64 5.28
N LEU A 2 4.97 -0.57 5.10
CA LEU A 2 4.10 -0.05 6.15
C LEU A 2 2.70 -0.61 5.99
N LEU A 3 2.18 -1.22 7.02
CA LEU A 3 0.81 -1.69 7.07
C LEU A 3 0.05 -0.98 8.19
N ILE A 4 -1.26 -0.97 8.05
CA ILE A 4 -2.16 -0.41 9.05
C ILE A 4 -3.19 -1.47 9.42
N THR A 5 -3.88 -1.29 10.55
CA THR A 5 -4.97 -2.20 10.90
C THR A 5 -6.28 -1.69 10.31
N SER A 6 -7.12 -2.61 9.86
CA SER A 6 -8.49 -2.27 9.49
C SER A 6 -9.26 -1.89 10.75
N ILE A 7 -10.27 -1.03 10.60
CA ILE A 7 -10.98 -0.49 11.76
C ILE A 7 -11.76 -1.56 12.51
N LYS A 8 -12.54 -2.34 11.79
CA LYS A 8 -13.42 -3.32 12.45
C LYS A 8 -12.72 -4.59 12.89
N LYS A 9 -11.95 -5.20 11.97
CA LYS A 9 -11.37 -6.51 12.23
C LYS A 9 -9.94 -6.47 12.73
N GLN A 10 -9.33 -5.30 12.76
CA GLN A 10 -7.95 -5.11 13.22
C GLN A 10 -6.96 -6.01 12.46
N ARG A 11 -7.18 -6.18 11.16
CA ARG A 11 -6.26 -6.93 10.31
C ARG A 11 -5.25 -6.01 9.71
N TRP A 12 -4.04 -6.48 9.49
CA TRP A 12 -3.00 -5.70 8.84
C TRP A 12 -3.28 -5.63 7.33
N ILE A 13 -3.40 -4.42 6.83
CA ILE A 13 -3.73 -4.16 5.42
C ILE A 13 -2.90 -2.99 4.91
N PHE A 14 -2.85 -2.82 3.59
CA PHE A 14 -2.29 -1.60 3.01
C PHE A 14 -3.35 -0.49 3.04
N PRO A 15 -2.92 0.78 3.14
CA PRO A 15 -3.85 1.90 2.99
C PRO A 15 -4.56 1.82 1.63
N LYS A 16 -5.84 2.11 1.62
CA LYS A 16 -6.63 2.04 0.40
C LYS A 16 -7.83 2.97 0.46
N GLY A 17 -8.33 3.34 -0.69
CA GLY A 17 -9.54 4.12 -0.82
C GLY A 17 -9.94 4.23 -2.28
N TYR A 18 -11.03 4.92 -2.52
CA TYR A 18 -11.53 5.13 -3.88
C TYR A 18 -10.74 6.25 -4.54
N ILE A 19 -10.64 6.18 -5.88
CA ILE A 19 -10.06 7.27 -6.64
C ILE A 19 -11.03 8.45 -6.57
N GLU A 20 -10.54 9.59 -6.09
CA GLU A 20 -11.39 10.75 -5.93
C GLU A 20 -11.49 11.56 -7.20
N PHE A 21 -12.62 12.20 -7.38
CA PHE A 21 -12.84 13.10 -8.50
C PHE A 21 -11.79 14.22 -8.42
N ASN A 22 -11.26 14.60 -9.54
CA ASN A 22 -10.21 15.61 -9.66
C ASN A 22 -8.81 15.20 -9.19
N LEU A 23 -8.63 13.98 -8.75
CA LEU A 23 -7.29 13.47 -8.41
C LEU A 23 -6.92 12.32 -9.32
N THR A 24 -5.64 12.17 -9.59
CA THR A 24 -5.16 10.97 -10.29
C THR A 24 -5.29 9.78 -9.33
N ALA A 25 -5.16 8.59 -9.87
CA ALA A 25 -5.18 7.38 -9.04
C ALA A 25 -4.05 7.40 -8.01
N PHE A 26 -2.85 7.82 -8.40
CA PHE A 26 -1.73 7.90 -7.47
C PHE A 26 -1.95 8.98 -6.40
N GLU A 27 -2.47 10.15 -6.80
CA GLU A 27 -2.78 11.21 -5.84
C GLU A 27 -3.80 10.75 -4.81
N SER A 28 -4.81 10.00 -5.25
CA SER A 28 -5.80 9.43 -4.34
C SER A 28 -5.15 8.42 -3.38
N ALA A 29 -4.25 7.57 -3.88
CA ALA A 29 -3.54 6.61 -3.05
C ALA A 29 -2.65 7.32 -2.01
N LYS A 30 -1.97 8.40 -2.40
CA LYS A 30 -1.16 9.20 -1.48
C LYS A 30 -2.01 9.82 -0.39
N LYS A 31 -3.18 10.32 -0.76
CA LYS A 31 -4.11 10.93 0.20
C LYS A 31 -4.57 9.91 1.22
N GLU A 32 -4.94 8.70 0.77
CA GLU A 32 -5.35 7.64 1.67
C GLU A 32 -4.21 7.23 2.61
N ALA A 33 -3.00 7.14 2.10
CA ALA A 33 -1.84 6.83 2.94
C ALA A 33 -1.62 7.90 4.00
N TYR A 34 -1.82 9.16 3.66
CA TYR A 34 -1.75 10.25 4.64
C TYR A 34 -2.85 10.11 5.70
N GLU A 35 -4.10 9.97 5.26
CA GLU A 35 -5.23 9.93 6.19
C GLU A 35 -5.20 8.70 7.09
N GLU A 36 -4.90 7.55 6.54
CA GLU A 36 -4.97 6.28 7.26
C GLU A 36 -3.68 5.89 7.98
N ALA A 37 -2.53 6.25 7.44
CA ALA A 37 -1.24 5.85 7.97
C ALA A 37 -0.34 7.00 8.42
N GLY A 38 -0.73 8.23 8.15
CA GLY A 38 0.04 9.39 8.59
C GLY A 38 1.40 9.49 7.93
N VAL A 39 1.51 9.13 6.66
CA VAL A 39 2.77 9.21 5.94
C VAL A 39 2.66 10.11 4.73
N ILE A 40 3.77 10.74 4.42
CA ILE A 40 3.94 11.51 3.21
C ILE A 40 4.98 10.77 2.38
N GLY A 41 4.68 10.57 1.12
CA GLY A 41 5.57 9.85 0.23
C GLY A 41 5.76 10.58 -1.08
N GLU A 42 6.82 10.20 -1.75
CA GLU A 42 7.19 10.77 -3.03
C GLU A 42 7.71 9.67 -3.94
N ASN A 43 8.19 10.08 -5.10
CA ASN A 43 8.83 9.14 -6.02
C ASN A 43 7.94 7.95 -6.37
N GLU A 44 6.78 8.28 -6.93
CA GLU A 44 6.01 7.25 -7.58
C GLU A 44 6.89 6.66 -8.64
N THR A 45 7.20 5.42 -8.50
CA THR A 45 8.01 4.79 -9.51
C THR A 45 7.14 4.37 -10.68
N VAL A 46 6.28 3.42 -10.46
CA VAL A 46 5.41 2.93 -11.49
C VAL A 46 4.24 2.25 -10.77
N GLU A 47 3.09 2.32 -11.36
CA GLU A 47 1.97 1.52 -10.86
C GLU A 47 2.41 0.05 -10.89
N LEU A 48 2.30 -0.63 -9.77
CA LEU A 48 2.72 -2.03 -9.68
C LEU A 48 1.80 -2.94 -10.48
N GLY A 49 0.54 -2.56 -10.59
CA GLY A 49 -0.42 -3.32 -11.37
C GLY A 49 -1.84 -3.05 -10.91
N SER A 50 -2.75 -3.83 -11.47
CA SER A 50 -4.15 -3.73 -11.11
C SER A 50 -4.76 -5.13 -11.14
N PHE A 51 -5.84 -5.31 -10.43
CA PHE A 51 -6.58 -6.55 -10.47
C PHE A 51 -8.06 -6.29 -10.21
N GLU A 52 -8.88 -7.24 -10.61
CA GLU A 52 -10.32 -7.11 -10.44
C GLU A 52 -10.71 -7.77 -9.14
N LEU A 53 -11.49 -7.07 -8.32
CA LEU A 53 -12.00 -7.61 -7.09
C LEU A 53 -13.50 -7.79 -7.23
N LYS A 54 -13.97 -9.03 -7.21
CA LYS A 54 -15.38 -9.33 -7.29
C LYS A 54 -15.93 -9.60 -5.91
N LYS A 55 -16.96 -8.84 -5.53
CA LYS A 55 -17.77 -9.14 -4.36
C LYS A 55 -19.17 -9.40 -4.84
N LYS A 56 -19.99 -10.06 -4.02
CA LYS A 56 -21.32 -10.56 -4.37
C LYS A 56 -22.12 -9.73 -5.38
N THR A 57 -22.13 -8.42 -5.26
CA THR A 57 -22.90 -7.54 -6.13
C THR A 57 -22.07 -6.41 -6.72
N ARG A 58 -20.76 -6.42 -6.50
CA ARG A 58 -19.88 -5.35 -6.92
C ARG A 58 -18.64 -5.88 -7.58
N GLN A 59 -18.27 -5.19 -8.65
CA GLN A 59 -17.02 -5.44 -9.31
C GLN A 59 -16.20 -4.17 -9.19
N SER A 60 -14.98 -4.28 -8.71
CA SER A 60 -14.09 -3.14 -8.55
C SER A 60 -12.73 -3.47 -9.13
N TYR A 61 -12.06 -2.45 -9.65
CA TYR A 61 -10.68 -2.60 -10.07
C TYR A 61 -9.79 -1.95 -9.03
N VAL A 62 -8.77 -2.67 -8.60
CA VAL A 62 -7.82 -2.18 -7.62
C VAL A 62 -6.51 -1.89 -8.32
N ARG A 63 -6.02 -0.67 -8.20
CA ARG A 63 -4.72 -0.25 -8.74
C ARG A 63 -3.76 -0.08 -7.58
N ILE A 64 -2.57 -0.64 -7.71
CA ILE A 64 -1.58 -0.64 -6.64
C ILE A 64 -0.36 0.16 -7.04
N PHE A 65 0.01 1.07 -6.16
CA PHE A 65 1.18 1.93 -6.35
C PHE A 65 2.17 1.73 -5.22
N SER A 66 3.41 2.02 -5.48
CA SER A 66 4.41 2.12 -4.42
C SER A 66 4.91 3.55 -4.36
N MET A 67 5.30 3.97 -3.19
CA MET A 67 5.95 5.26 -3.01
C MET A 67 6.98 5.14 -1.89
N GLU A 68 7.97 6.01 -1.92
CA GLU A 68 8.93 6.08 -0.86
C GLU A 68 8.38 6.97 0.24
N VAL A 69 8.31 6.48 1.46
CA VAL A 69 7.83 7.29 2.60
C VAL A 69 8.96 8.21 3.01
N THR A 70 8.73 9.50 2.90
CA THR A 70 9.74 10.50 3.26
C THR A 70 9.48 11.12 4.62
N LYS A 71 8.27 10.99 5.16
CA LYS A 71 7.94 11.57 6.45
C LYS A 71 6.84 10.77 7.13
N GLU A 72 7.00 10.50 8.41
CA GLU A 72 5.96 9.91 9.24
C GLU A 72 5.47 10.97 10.22
N LEU A 73 4.16 11.17 10.26
CA LEU A 73 3.55 12.20 11.09
C LEU A 73 3.08 11.61 12.41
N LYS A 74 3.15 12.41 13.47
CA LYS A 74 2.63 12.00 14.77
C LYS A 74 1.13 12.19 14.85
N GLU A 75 0.62 13.23 14.18
CA GLU A 75 -0.81 13.52 14.15
C GLU A 75 -1.32 13.44 12.73
N TYR A 76 -2.40 12.72 12.53
CA TYR A 76 -3.03 12.56 11.22
C TYR A 76 -4.48 12.11 11.40
N PRO A 77 -5.32 12.21 10.36
CA PRO A 77 -6.76 12.03 10.52
C PRO A 77 -7.22 10.77 11.24
N GLU A 78 -6.70 9.60 10.86
CA GLU A 78 -7.20 8.35 11.43
C GLU A 78 -6.26 7.73 12.47
N LYS A 79 -5.41 8.54 13.07
CA LYS A 79 -4.44 8.08 14.06
C LYS A 79 -5.04 7.25 15.18
N ASN A 80 -6.19 7.65 15.68
CA ASN A 80 -6.80 6.95 16.81
C ASN A 80 -7.69 5.78 16.40
N LEU A 81 -7.85 5.56 15.09
CA LEU A 81 -8.71 4.49 14.57
C LEU A 81 -7.93 3.27 14.15
N ARG A 82 -6.64 3.41 13.89
CA ARG A 82 -5.81 2.35 13.35
C ARG A 82 -4.44 2.33 14.00
N LYS A 83 -3.80 1.18 13.98
CA LYS A 83 -2.39 1.06 14.32
C LYS A 83 -1.60 1.06 13.03
N ARG A 84 -0.36 1.49 13.06
CA ARG A 84 0.54 1.40 11.91
C ARG A 84 1.85 0.73 12.36
N LYS A 85 2.45 -0.03 11.46
CA LYS A 85 3.70 -0.70 11.78
C LYS A 85 4.46 -1.02 10.51
N TRP A 86 5.77 -0.90 10.58
CA TRP A 86 6.66 -1.32 9.50
C TRP A 86 6.92 -2.81 9.60
N PHE A 87 6.85 -3.49 8.47
CA PHE A 87 7.10 -4.92 8.36
C PHE A 87 8.20 -5.17 7.34
N SER A 88 8.97 -6.22 7.52
CA SER A 88 9.81 -6.70 6.44
C SER A 88 8.89 -7.26 5.37
N VAL A 89 9.40 -7.45 4.16
CA VAL A 89 8.59 -8.03 3.08
C VAL A 89 8.05 -9.39 3.50
N LYS A 90 8.90 -10.22 4.09
CA LYS A 90 8.50 -11.55 4.54
C LYS A 90 7.36 -11.50 5.55
N GLU A 91 7.49 -10.64 6.55
CA GLU A 91 6.44 -10.50 7.55
C GLU A 91 5.15 -9.97 6.96
N ALA A 92 5.24 -8.99 6.05
CA ALA A 92 4.06 -8.45 5.41
C ALA A 92 3.34 -9.52 4.61
N LEU A 93 4.07 -10.36 3.89
CA LEU A 93 3.47 -11.44 3.10
C LEU A 93 2.71 -12.44 3.97
N ASP A 94 3.15 -12.64 5.20
CA ASP A 94 2.45 -13.53 6.12
C ASP A 94 1.08 -13.01 6.54
N HIS A 95 0.86 -11.70 6.44
CA HIS A 95 -0.41 -11.09 6.79
C HIS A 95 -1.32 -10.84 5.60
N ILE A 96 -0.81 -10.92 4.39
CA ILE A 96 -1.59 -10.65 3.18
C ILE A 96 -2.24 -11.93 2.72
N GLN A 97 -3.56 -11.91 2.56
CA GLN A 97 -4.29 -13.10 2.12
C GLN A 97 -4.53 -13.11 0.61
N ASN A 98 -4.63 -11.97 -0.02
CA ASN A 98 -4.92 -11.89 -1.44
C ASN A 98 -3.68 -12.20 -2.27
N ASN A 99 -3.79 -13.19 -3.15
CA ASN A 99 -2.65 -13.63 -3.97
C ASN A 99 -2.19 -12.59 -4.99
N ASP A 100 -3.10 -11.78 -5.51
CA ASP A 100 -2.72 -10.72 -6.43
C ASP A 100 -1.86 -9.68 -5.72
N ILE A 101 -2.22 -9.32 -4.50
CA ILE A 101 -1.44 -8.38 -3.70
C ILE A 101 -0.08 -8.98 -3.36
N LYS A 102 -0.02 -10.27 -3.01
CA LYS A 102 1.26 -10.92 -2.75
C LYS A 102 2.18 -10.85 -3.96
N ASN A 103 1.64 -11.08 -5.15
CA ASN A 103 2.41 -11.00 -6.39
C ASN A 103 2.96 -9.59 -6.63
N PHE A 104 2.18 -8.57 -6.34
CA PHE A 104 2.64 -7.19 -6.48
C PHE A 104 3.71 -6.85 -5.44
N VAL A 105 3.62 -7.39 -4.23
CA VAL A 105 4.65 -7.20 -3.21
C VAL A 105 5.96 -7.85 -3.67
N HIS A 106 5.90 -9.04 -4.25
CA HIS A 106 7.10 -9.67 -4.80
C HIS A 106 7.69 -8.86 -5.96
N LYS A 107 6.83 -8.29 -6.78
CA LYS A 107 7.27 -7.45 -7.89
C LYS A 107 7.99 -6.21 -7.37
N LEU A 108 7.46 -5.59 -6.33
CA LEU A 108 8.10 -4.44 -5.69
C LEU A 108 9.45 -4.84 -5.10
N GLU A 109 9.51 -5.95 -4.40
CA GLU A 109 10.74 -6.45 -3.81
C GLU A 109 11.82 -6.62 -4.87
N ASN A 110 11.47 -7.19 -6.01
CA ASN A 110 12.42 -7.37 -7.11
C ASN A 110 12.91 -6.03 -7.67
N LYS A 111 12.05 -5.03 -7.73
CA LYS A 111 12.47 -3.71 -8.21
C LYS A 111 13.40 -3.02 -7.23
N LEU A 112 13.28 -3.30 -5.94
CA LEU A 112 14.11 -2.68 -4.93
C LEU A 112 15.45 -3.39 -4.71
N LYS A 113 15.63 -4.55 -5.29
CA LYS A 113 16.91 -5.24 -5.16
C LYS A 113 18.01 -4.46 -5.86
N PRO A 114 19.19 -4.43 -5.28
CA PRO A 114 20.31 -3.74 -5.91
C PRO A 114 20.59 -4.33 -7.28
N SER A 115 20.87 -3.48 -8.23
CA SER A 115 21.13 -3.95 -9.59
C SER A 115 22.47 -4.62 -9.72
N THR A 116 23.23 -4.66 -8.65
CA THR A 116 24.54 -5.22 -8.69
C THR A 116 24.58 -6.62 -8.33
N GLN A 117 23.53 -7.28 -8.39
CA GLN A 117 23.60 -8.59 -8.01
C GLN A 117 24.40 -9.33 -8.90
N ASN A 118 24.76 -8.91 -9.95
CA ASN A 118 25.62 -9.60 -10.66
C ASN A 118 26.87 -9.32 -10.18
N PRO A 119 27.49 -10.21 -9.79
CA PRO A 119 28.70 -10.17 -9.30
C PRO A 119 29.57 -9.97 -10.34
N VAL A 120 30.15 -9.49 -10.35
CA VAL A 120 31.06 -9.48 -11.17
C VAL A 120 31.93 -10.32 -11.19
#